data_758714bb4b521e95fe803bce3cc0ab97
#
_entry.id   758714bb4b521e95fe803bce3cc0ab97
#
_cell.length_a   1.000
_cell.length_b   1.000
_cell.length_c   1.000
_cell.angle_alpha   90.00
_cell.angle_beta   90.00
_cell.angle_gamma   90.00
#
_symmetry.space_group_name_H-M   'P 1'
#
loop_
_entity.id
_entity.type
_entity.pdbx_description
1 polymer ?
#
loop_
_entity_poly.entity_id
_entity_poly.type
_entity_poly.pdbx_seq_one_letter_code
_entity_poly.pdbx_strand_id
1 'polypeptide(L)'
;TTAAFLARQQVLNTYVDLRGEDTVRRSVIPVLTNKPVTGRLSEVFSRLFSDIRLQLTLLPDDFHINVLLETSSTSLSESTVMAIWQDEWQKASLPEARLFSAPEPGLAAVDDWLDNFIQEKAVLLVISVRLEPKNPERTAESATALLLANRLTQTALTPLALLHRPERITDTEMMASGIAQALDWMPVQPDAISGIWTAELDREQRTALLSLNQPFAQEALMYELDAFLGRSGPAAPWLSVAAATLAAIQSQHPQLTLSGVQGGHYSWATVVSSFVSPQEAS
;
A
#
# COMPACT_ATOMS: atom_id res chain seq x y z
N THR A 1 16.32 -8.22 1.44
CA THR A 1 15.30 -7.17 1.39
C THR A 1 13.95 -7.71 0.95
N THR A 2 13.78 -8.24 -0.26
CA THR A 2 12.53 -8.86 -0.71
C THR A 2 12.18 -10.09 0.13
N ALA A 3 13.19 -10.93 0.46
CA ALA A 3 13.01 -12.06 1.35
C ALA A 3 12.58 -11.64 2.76
N ALA A 4 13.11 -10.53 3.29
CA ALA A 4 12.73 -10.01 4.60
C ALA A 4 11.31 -9.42 4.58
N PHE A 5 10.90 -8.76 3.49
CA PHE A 5 9.53 -8.32 3.29
C PHE A 5 8.57 -9.50 3.25
N LEU A 6 8.84 -10.49 2.40
CA LEU A 6 8.02 -11.69 2.27
C LEU A 6 7.97 -12.53 3.55
N ALA A 7 9.06 -12.59 4.32
CA ALA A 7 9.11 -13.30 5.59
C ALA A 7 8.29 -12.63 6.70
N ARG A 8 8.13 -11.31 6.67
CA ARG A 8 7.28 -10.57 7.62
C ARG A 8 5.80 -10.59 7.23
N GLN A 9 5.50 -10.75 5.94
CA GLN A 9 4.14 -10.98 5.49
C GLN A 9 3.82 -12.44 5.74
N GLN A 10 2.86 -12.74 6.57
CA GLN A 10 2.38 -14.12 6.81
C GLN A 10 1.66 -14.72 5.59
N VAL A 11 2.11 -14.36 4.40
CA VAL A 11 1.52 -14.72 3.12
C VAL A 11 2.43 -15.73 2.47
N LEU A 12 2.21 -17.00 2.68
CA LEU A 12 3.10 -17.98 2.06
C LEU A 12 2.39 -19.27 1.69
N ASN A 13 1.67 -19.25 0.60
CA ASN A 13 1.61 -20.42 -0.27
C ASN A 13 1.64 -19.91 -1.71
N THR A 14 2.83 -19.88 -2.28
CA THR A 14 3.02 -19.60 -3.70
C THR A 14 2.79 -20.92 -4.45
N TYR A 15 1.70 -21.05 -5.17
CA TYR A 15 1.47 -22.17 -6.04
C TYR A 15 2.17 -21.93 -7.37
N VAL A 16 3.09 -22.80 -7.72
CA VAL A 16 3.65 -22.87 -9.06
C VAL A 16 2.73 -23.76 -9.88
N ASP A 17 2.19 -23.25 -10.99
CA ASP A 17 1.43 -24.09 -11.92
C ASP A 17 2.37 -25.14 -12.52
N LEU A 18 1.97 -26.43 -12.40
CA LEU A 18 2.76 -27.58 -12.84
C LEU A 18 2.79 -27.75 -14.38
N ARG A 19 2.17 -26.85 -15.14
CA ARG A 19 2.10 -26.94 -16.61
C ARG A 19 3.32 -26.42 -17.37
N GLY A 20 4.33 -25.89 -16.68
CA GLY A 20 5.69 -25.79 -17.25
C GLY A 20 5.98 -24.62 -18.20
N GLU A 21 5.01 -23.79 -18.57
CA GLU A 21 5.24 -22.73 -19.58
C GLU A 21 5.26 -21.30 -19.05
N ASP A 22 4.62 -21.03 -17.91
CA ASP A 22 4.70 -19.73 -17.20
C ASP A 22 4.57 -19.95 -15.70
N THR A 23 5.53 -19.47 -14.92
CA THR A 23 5.46 -19.52 -13.45
C THR A 23 4.41 -18.51 -12.97
N VAL A 24 3.15 -18.90 -12.98
CA VAL A 24 2.06 -18.09 -12.46
C VAL A 24 2.07 -18.18 -10.93
N ARG A 25 2.42 -17.10 -10.28
CA ARG A 25 2.40 -17.04 -8.82
C ARG A 25 1.04 -16.57 -8.33
N ARG A 26 0.52 -17.28 -7.35
CA ARG A 26 -0.73 -16.97 -6.68
C ARG A 26 -0.49 -16.97 -5.18
N SER A 27 -0.85 -15.88 -4.52
CA SER A 27 -0.85 -15.81 -3.07
C SER A 27 -2.27 -15.99 -2.53
N VAL A 28 -2.39 -16.82 -1.49
CA VAL A 28 -3.63 -17.07 -0.76
C VAL A 28 -3.34 -16.83 0.71
N ILE A 29 -4.27 -16.22 1.44
CA ILE A 29 -4.12 -16.05 2.89
C ILE A 29 -4.33 -17.41 3.56
N PRO A 30 -3.28 -18.06 4.10
CA PRO A 30 -3.27 -19.52 4.32
C PRO A 30 -4.26 -20.03 5.37
N VAL A 31 -4.51 -19.24 6.40
CA VAL A 31 -5.26 -19.67 7.62
C VAL A 31 -6.77 -19.71 7.39
N LEU A 32 -7.24 -19.34 6.20
CA LEU A 32 -8.63 -18.99 5.99
C LEU A 32 -9.40 -19.91 5.03
N THR A 33 -8.74 -20.89 4.44
CA THR A 33 -9.28 -21.69 3.32
C THR A 33 -10.54 -22.51 3.66
N ASN A 34 -10.75 -22.84 4.93
CA ASN A 34 -11.88 -23.66 5.36
C ASN A 34 -13.07 -22.85 5.92
N LYS A 35 -13.00 -21.52 5.93
CA LYS A 35 -14.07 -20.65 6.39
C LYS A 35 -14.85 -20.05 5.22
N PRO A 36 -16.16 -19.78 5.40
CA PRO A 36 -16.91 -18.98 4.43
C PRO A 36 -16.25 -17.59 4.31
N VAL A 37 -16.41 -16.94 3.18
CA VAL A 37 -15.73 -15.67 2.87
C VAL A 37 -16.00 -14.58 3.91
N THR A 38 -17.21 -14.54 4.49
CA THR A 38 -17.56 -13.63 5.59
C THR A 38 -16.71 -13.89 6.84
N GLY A 39 -16.54 -15.16 7.22
CA GLY A 39 -15.68 -15.54 8.34
C GLY A 39 -14.19 -15.33 8.07
N ARG A 40 -13.78 -15.38 6.79
CA ARG A 40 -12.41 -15.03 6.36
C ARG A 40 -12.17 -13.54 6.48
N LEU A 41 -13.13 -12.71 6.05
CA LEU A 41 -13.02 -11.26 6.16
C LEU A 41 -12.99 -10.81 7.63
N SER A 42 -13.85 -11.39 8.48
CA SER A 42 -13.86 -11.16 9.93
C SER A 42 -12.49 -11.46 10.55
N GLU A 43 -11.89 -12.61 10.23
CA GLU A 43 -10.56 -12.98 10.73
C GLU A 43 -9.46 -12.02 10.24
N VAL A 44 -9.54 -11.57 8.97
CA VAL A 44 -8.60 -10.58 8.42
C VAL A 44 -8.69 -9.28 9.20
N PHE A 45 -9.90 -8.73 9.39
CA PHE A 45 -10.08 -7.50 10.17
C PHE A 45 -9.61 -7.67 11.62
N SER A 46 -9.99 -8.76 12.26
CA SER A 46 -9.56 -9.05 13.64
C SER A 46 -8.03 -8.98 13.79
N ARG A 47 -7.28 -9.56 12.84
CA ARG A 47 -5.81 -9.53 12.85
C ARG A 47 -5.26 -8.13 12.60
N LEU A 48 -5.74 -7.46 11.55
CA LEU A 48 -5.30 -6.11 11.23
C LEU A 48 -5.56 -5.16 12.41
N PHE A 49 -6.73 -5.27 13.06
CA PHE A 49 -7.07 -4.43 14.20
C PHE A 49 -6.21 -4.74 15.44
N SER A 50 -5.89 -6.01 15.65
CA SER A 50 -4.96 -6.40 16.72
C SER A 50 -3.59 -5.76 16.53
N ASP A 51 -3.09 -5.74 15.28
CA ASP A 51 -1.76 -5.23 14.97
C ASP A 51 -1.66 -3.69 15.09
N ILE A 52 -2.74 -2.96 14.77
CA ILE A 52 -2.77 -1.47 14.82
C ILE A 52 -3.33 -0.91 16.13
N ARG A 53 -3.90 -1.75 16.98
CA ARG A 53 -4.60 -1.31 18.19
C ARG A 53 -3.77 -0.41 19.07
N LEU A 54 -2.52 -0.78 19.31
CA LEU A 54 -1.63 -0.02 20.20
C LEU A 54 -1.45 1.41 19.68
N GLN A 55 -1.18 1.58 18.39
CA GLN A 55 -0.96 2.89 17.77
C GLN A 55 -2.20 3.77 17.85
N LEU A 56 -3.38 3.18 17.60
CA LEU A 56 -4.65 3.94 17.68
C LEU A 56 -5.02 4.33 19.10
N THR A 57 -4.75 3.48 20.10
CA THR A 57 -5.06 3.77 21.50
C THR A 57 -4.07 4.75 22.15
N LEU A 58 -2.90 4.96 21.56
CA LEU A 58 -1.94 5.96 22.01
C LEU A 58 -2.21 7.36 21.45
N LEU A 59 -3.13 7.49 20.50
CA LEU A 59 -3.51 8.80 19.97
C LEU A 59 -4.20 9.62 21.06
N PRO A 60 -3.90 10.92 21.18
CA PRO A 60 -4.64 11.83 22.04
C PRO A 60 -6.12 11.92 21.65
N ASP A 61 -6.99 12.20 22.61
CA ASP A 61 -8.44 12.25 22.41
C ASP A 61 -8.91 13.34 21.42
N ASP A 62 -8.07 14.35 21.16
CA ASP A 62 -8.34 15.41 20.19
C ASP A 62 -7.94 15.07 18.75
N PHE A 63 -7.51 13.84 18.51
CA PHE A 63 -7.16 13.37 17.17
C PHE A 63 -8.32 12.64 16.51
N HIS A 64 -8.54 12.92 15.23
CA HIS A 64 -9.56 12.27 14.43
C HIS A 64 -8.97 11.09 13.65
N ILE A 65 -9.65 9.95 13.71
CA ILE A 65 -9.28 8.77 12.92
C ILE A 65 -10.21 8.70 11.72
N ASN A 66 -9.63 8.89 10.52
CA ASN A 66 -10.32 8.67 9.26
C ASN A 66 -9.94 7.28 8.75
N VAL A 67 -10.90 6.49 8.29
CA VAL A 67 -10.67 5.14 7.77
C VAL A 67 -11.05 5.08 6.30
N LEU A 68 -10.07 4.80 5.45
CA LEU A 68 -10.28 4.40 4.07
C LEU A 68 -10.41 2.88 4.03
N LEU A 69 -11.58 2.37 3.63
CA LEU A 69 -11.84 0.95 3.50
C LEU A 69 -12.01 0.58 2.02
N GLU A 70 -11.02 -0.08 1.46
CA GLU A 70 -11.03 -0.60 0.10
C GLU A 70 -11.13 -2.13 0.14
N THR A 71 -12.19 -2.68 -0.42
CA THR A 71 -12.38 -4.14 -0.45
C THR A 71 -12.74 -4.63 -1.85
N SER A 72 -12.26 -5.81 -2.19
CA SER A 72 -12.58 -6.49 -3.44
C SER A 72 -12.83 -7.98 -3.17
N SER A 73 -14.03 -8.43 -3.50
CA SER A 73 -14.42 -9.85 -3.46
C SER A 73 -15.51 -10.10 -4.50
N THR A 74 -15.59 -11.32 -5.02
CA THR A 74 -16.66 -11.69 -5.97
C THR A 74 -17.99 -12.01 -5.31
N SER A 75 -17.99 -12.28 -4.01
CA SER A 75 -19.17 -12.81 -3.30
C SER A 75 -19.64 -11.93 -2.13
N LEU A 76 -18.93 -10.84 -1.81
CA LEU A 76 -19.33 -9.94 -0.72
C LEU A 76 -19.94 -8.65 -1.25
N SER A 77 -21.10 -8.28 -0.71
CA SER A 77 -21.67 -6.95 -0.92
C SER A 77 -21.00 -5.92 -0.02
N GLU A 78 -21.03 -4.67 -0.42
CA GLU A 78 -20.51 -3.54 0.39
C GLU A 78 -21.16 -3.49 1.77
N SER A 79 -22.48 -3.67 1.86
CA SER A 79 -23.21 -3.69 3.12
C SER A 79 -22.75 -4.82 4.05
N THR A 80 -22.42 -6.00 3.49
CA THR A 80 -21.89 -7.12 4.27
C THR A 80 -20.49 -6.79 4.79
N VAL A 81 -19.64 -6.21 3.95
CA VAL A 81 -18.30 -5.78 4.35
C VAL A 81 -18.36 -4.77 5.48
N MET A 82 -19.24 -3.76 5.35
CA MET A 82 -19.43 -2.74 6.37
C MET A 82 -19.93 -3.30 7.70
N ALA A 83 -20.88 -4.23 7.67
CA ALA A 83 -21.38 -4.85 8.89
C ALA A 83 -20.27 -5.64 9.62
N ILE A 84 -19.46 -6.41 8.88
CA ILE A 84 -18.34 -7.15 9.43
C ILE A 84 -17.27 -6.21 9.99
N TRP A 85 -16.95 -5.13 9.26
CA TRP A 85 -15.98 -4.13 9.69
C TRP A 85 -16.42 -3.49 11.03
N GLN A 86 -17.68 -3.05 11.13
CA GLN A 86 -18.22 -2.44 12.33
C GLN A 86 -18.19 -3.39 13.53
N ASP A 87 -18.60 -4.63 13.33
CA ASP A 87 -18.61 -5.67 14.38
C ASP A 87 -17.18 -5.95 14.91
N GLU A 88 -16.21 -6.15 14.00
CA GLU A 88 -14.83 -6.40 14.40
C GLU A 88 -14.15 -5.16 15.02
N TRP A 89 -14.49 -3.94 14.56
CA TRP A 89 -14.01 -2.69 15.16
C TRP A 89 -14.46 -2.56 16.61
N GLN A 90 -15.73 -2.83 16.88
CA GLN A 90 -16.29 -2.81 18.22
C GLN A 90 -15.68 -3.89 19.13
N LYS A 91 -15.54 -5.12 18.63
CA LYS A 91 -14.89 -6.22 19.37
C LYS A 91 -13.45 -5.90 19.74
N ALA A 92 -12.73 -5.23 18.87
CA ALA A 92 -11.35 -4.78 19.13
C ALA A 92 -11.28 -3.60 20.10
N SER A 93 -12.41 -3.00 20.49
CA SER A 93 -12.50 -1.84 21.37
C SER A 93 -11.61 -0.68 20.89
N LEU A 94 -11.65 -0.40 19.59
CA LEU A 94 -10.89 0.68 18.97
C LEU A 94 -11.60 2.04 19.17
N PRO A 95 -10.86 3.16 19.14
CA PRO A 95 -11.44 4.49 19.26
C PRO A 95 -12.46 4.80 18.16
N GLU A 96 -13.28 5.83 18.37
CA GLU A 96 -14.23 6.30 17.36
C GLU A 96 -13.48 6.68 16.06
N ALA A 97 -14.03 6.23 14.95
CA ALA A 97 -13.45 6.48 13.62
C ALA A 97 -14.53 6.89 12.62
N ARG A 98 -14.14 7.70 11.64
CA ARG A 98 -15.00 8.16 10.55
C ARG A 98 -14.56 7.50 9.25
N LEU A 99 -15.51 7.04 8.46
CA LEU A 99 -15.20 6.56 7.12
C LEU A 99 -14.81 7.74 6.23
N PHE A 100 -13.70 7.59 5.57
CA PHE A 100 -13.21 8.51 4.54
C PHE A 100 -13.52 7.90 3.16
N SER A 101 -14.12 8.68 2.30
CA SER A 101 -14.40 8.29 0.92
C SER A 101 -13.57 9.17 -0.01
N ALA A 102 -12.65 8.57 -0.72
CA ALA A 102 -11.89 9.25 -1.76
C ALA A 102 -12.64 9.20 -3.10
N PRO A 103 -12.50 10.23 -3.95
CA PRO A 103 -13.13 10.24 -5.28
C PRO A 103 -12.57 9.16 -6.21
N GLU A 104 -11.33 8.77 -6.01
CA GLU A 104 -10.66 7.69 -6.75
C GLU A 104 -9.94 6.74 -5.78
N PRO A 105 -9.77 5.45 -6.14
CA PRO A 105 -9.13 4.47 -5.28
C PRO A 105 -7.59 4.62 -5.25
N GLY A 106 -6.97 3.96 -4.29
CA GLY A 106 -5.53 3.88 -4.16
C GLY A 106 -4.90 5.19 -3.69
N LEU A 107 -3.75 5.54 -4.24
CA LEU A 107 -2.96 6.69 -3.77
C LEU A 107 -3.62 8.05 -4.01
N ALA A 108 -4.64 8.14 -4.86
CA ALA A 108 -5.50 9.33 -4.98
C ALA A 108 -6.08 9.74 -3.62
N ALA A 109 -6.40 8.75 -2.78
CA ALA A 109 -6.93 9.00 -1.45
C ALA A 109 -5.95 9.75 -0.54
N VAL A 110 -4.65 9.54 -0.71
CA VAL A 110 -3.62 10.28 0.04
C VAL A 110 -3.57 11.72 -0.39
N ASP A 111 -3.64 11.96 -1.70
CA ASP A 111 -3.63 13.30 -2.28
C ASP A 111 -4.84 14.11 -1.82
N ASP A 112 -6.03 13.54 -1.96
CA ASP A 112 -7.30 14.15 -1.51
C ASP A 112 -7.32 14.38 0.02
N TRP A 113 -6.83 13.42 0.80
CA TRP A 113 -6.75 13.56 2.25
C TRP A 113 -5.79 14.66 2.68
N LEU A 114 -4.64 14.79 2.04
CA LEU A 114 -3.69 15.86 2.32
C LEU A 114 -4.31 17.22 2.04
N ASP A 115 -5.03 17.39 0.94
CA ASP A 115 -5.65 18.67 0.59
C ASP A 115 -6.75 19.07 1.57
N ASN A 116 -7.50 18.10 2.11
CA ASN A 116 -8.65 18.38 2.98
C ASN A 116 -8.29 18.40 4.48
N PHE A 117 -7.29 17.66 4.93
CA PHE A 117 -7.01 17.42 6.36
C PHE A 117 -5.61 17.84 6.81
N ILE A 118 -4.83 18.54 5.98
CA ILE A 118 -3.45 18.94 6.32
C ILE A 118 -3.37 19.86 7.56
N GLN A 119 -4.46 20.59 7.85
CA GLN A 119 -4.56 21.53 8.98
C GLN A 119 -5.21 20.92 10.21
N GLU A 120 -5.63 19.66 10.16
CA GLU A 120 -6.31 18.97 11.24
C GLU A 120 -5.40 17.98 11.96
N LYS A 121 -5.65 17.77 13.25
CA LYS A 121 -5.06 16.69 14.02
C LYS A 121 -5.78 15.39 13.66
N ALA A 122 -5.39 14.80 12.55
CA ALA A 122 -6.03 13.63 12.00
C ALA A 122 -5.01 12.59 11.52
N VAL A 123 -5.41 11.34 11.56
CA VAL A 123 -4.73 10.21 10.93
C VAL A 123 -5.63 9.59 9.89
N LEU A 124 -5.04 9.02 8.85
CA LEU A 124 -5.71 8.20 7.86
C LEU A 124 -5.29 6.74 8.04
N LEU A 125 -6.21 5.91 8.48
CA LEU A 125 -6.03 4.47 8.49
C LEU A 125 -6.54 3.89 7.17
N VAL A 126 -5.64 3.40 6.35
CA VAL A 126 -5.99 2.68 5.15
C VAL A 126 -6.10 1.19 5.46
N ILE A 127 -7.23 0.60 5.09
CA ILE A 127 -7.46 -0.84 5.16
C ILE A 127 -7.85 -1.29 3.75
N SER A 128 -7.01 -2.10 3.13
CA SER A 128 -7.30 -2.63 1.81
C SER A 128 -7.23 -4.15 1.82
N VAL A 129 -8.31 -4.80 1.36
CA VAL A 129 -8.47 -6.26 1.42
C VAL A 129 -8.98 -6.79 0.08
N ARG A 130 -8.34 -7.82 -0.43
CA ARG A 130 -8.82 -8.60 -1.57
C ARG A 130 -9.00 -10.06 -1.17
N LEU A 131 -10.22 -10.57 -1.31
CA LEU A 131 -10.56 -11.97 -1.11
C LEU A 131 -11.31 -12.51 -2.34
N GLU A 132 -11.09 -13.77 -2.66
CA GLU A 132 -11.76 -14.45 -3.77
C GLU A 132 -11.71 -13.66 -5.10
N PRO A 133 -10.53 -13.40 -5.65
CA PRO A 133 -10.41 -12.71 -6.92
C PRO A 133 -11.09 -13.52 -8.04
N LYS A 134 -11.76 -12.82 -8.98
CA LYS A 134 -12.50 -13.43 -10.09
C LYS A 134 -11.66 -14.39 -10.92
N ASN A 135 -10.41 -14.03 -11.18
CA ASN A 135 -9.44 -14.89 -11.84
C ASN A 135 -8.39 -15.29 -10.82
N PRO A 136 -8.42 -16.52 -10.32
CA PRO A 136 -7.44 -16.97 -9.35
C PRO A 136 -6.02 -17.09 -9.91
N GLU A 137 -5.89 -17.24 -11.24
CA GLU A 137 -4.59 -17.25 -11.91
C GLU A 137 -3.99 -15.84 -11.93
N ARG A 138 -2.72 -15.73 -11.58
CA ARG A 138 -1.95 -14.47 -11.54
C ARG A 138 -2.46 -13.41 -10.57
N THR A 139 -3.37 -13.77 -9.65
CA THR A 139 -3.91 -12.84 -8.65
C THR A 139 -3.58 -13.29 -7.24
N ALA A 140 -3.60 -12.33 -6.31
CA ALA A 140 -3.37 -12.57 -4.90
C ALA A 140 -4.61 -12.24 -4.08
N GLU A 141 -4.91 -13.07 -3.08
CA GLU A 141 -5.60 -12.59 -1.89
C GLU A 141 -4.62 -11.78 -1.07
N SER A 142 -5.04 -10.65 -0.59
CA SER A 142 -4.17 -9.72 0.10
C SER A 142 -4.95 -8.90 1.12
N ALA A 143 -4.25 -8.50 2.16
CA ALA A 143 -4.76 -7.58 3.16
C ALA A 143 -3.61 -6.70 3.65
N THR A 144 -3.88 -5.42 3.78
CA THR A 144 -2.92 -4.45 4.31
C THR A 144 -3.64 -3.41 5.15
N ALA A 145 -2.94 -2.92 6.17
CA ALA A 145 -3.34 -1.76 6.94
C ALA A 145 -2.14 -0.82 7.07
N LEU A 146 -2.34 0.45 6.75
CA LEU A 146 -1.33 1.51 6.89
C LEU A 146 -1.94 2.66 7.67
N LEU A 147 -1.22 3.12 8.70
CA LEU A 147 -1.58 4.31 9.45
C LEU A 147 -0.74 5.48 8.95
N LEU A 148 -1.38 6.43 8.30
CA LEU A 148 -0.76 7.63 7.77
C LEU A 148 -1.10 8.82 8.68
N ALA A 149 -0.11 9.67 8.92
CA ALA A 149 -0.24 10.83 9.79
C ALA A 149 0.28 12.07 9.07
N ASN A 150 -0.37 13.22 9.27
CA ASN A 150 0.12 14.49 8.77
C ASN A 150 1.15 15.12 9.74
N ARG A 151 1.71 16.28 9.37
CA ARG A 151 2.71 16.98 10.20
C ARG A 151 2.24 17.31 11.62
N LEU A 152 0.94 17.55 11.82
CA LEU A 152 0.41 17.91 13.13
C LEU A 152 0.34 16.72 14.09
N THR A 153 0.34 15.50 13.56
CA THR A 153 0.27 14.26 14.33
C THR A 153 1.64 13.65 14.64
N GLN A 154 2.73 14.16 14.06
CA GLN A 154 4.08 13.65 14.28
C GLN A 154 4.55 13.70 15.75
N THR A 155 3.96 14.58 16.56
CA THR A 155 4.29 14.69 17.99
C THR A 155 3.71 13.55 18.83
N ALA A 156 2.66 12.88 18.33
CA ALA A 156 1.99 11.79 19.04
C ALA A 156 2.47 10.40 18.60
N LEU A 157 2.93 10.26 17.35
CA LEU A 157 3.39 9.01 16.78
C LEU A 157 4.78 9.18 16.19
N THR A 158 5.68 8.24 16.49
CA THR A 158 6.99 8.21 15.83
C THR A 158 6.83 7.60 14.44
N PRO A 159 7.09 8.35 13.36
CA PRO A 159 6.99 7.81 12.00
C PRO A 159 7.98 6.68 11.75
N LEU A 160 7.57 5.67 11.02
CA LEU A 160 8.48 4.64 10.50
C LEU A 160 9.22 5.13 9.25
N ALA A 161 8.51 5.87 8.41
CA ALA A 161 9.03 6.45 7.17
C ALA A 161 8.15 7.65 6.78
N LEU A 162 8.61 8.40 5.79
CA LEU A 162 7.86 9.51 5.19
C LEU A 162 7.33 9.05 3.84
N LEU A 163 6.01 9.15 3.66
CA LEU A 163 5.36 9.01 2.37
C LEU A 163 5.21 10.42 1.77
N HIS A 164 5.84 10.64 0.62
CA HIS A 164 5.75 11.92 -0.08
C HIS A 164 4.48 11.97 -0.93
N ARG A 165 4.09 13.19 -1.35
CA ARG A 165 2.87 13.39 -2.12
C ARG A 165 2.86 12.50 -3.37
N PRO A 166 1.80 11.71 -3.62
CA PRO A 166 1.68 10.93 -4.83
C PRO A 166 1.48 11.81 -6.06
N GLU A 167 2.06 11.40 -7.18
CA GLU A 167 1.88 12.04 -8.48
C GLU A 167 1.12 11.13 -9.42
N ARG A 168 0.10 11.67 -10.09
CA ARG A 168 -0.71 10.94 -11.05
C ARG A 168 -0.08 10.98 -12.44
N ILE A 169 0.15 9.82 -13.03
CA ILE A 169 0.64 9.64 -14.38
C ILE A 169 -0.52 9.22 -15.26
N THR A 170 -1.03 10.14 -16.07
CA THR A 170 -2.26 9.96 -16.83
C THR A 170 -2.14 9.00 -18.00
N ASP A 171 -0.95 8.90 -18.59
CA ASP A 171 -0.63 8.01 -19.70
C ASP A 171 0.86 7.67 -19.73
N THR A 172 1.25 6.76 -20.62
CA THR A 172 2.63 6.26 -20.70
C THR A 172 3.62 7.30 -21.24
N GLU A 173 3.16 8.27 -22.03
CA GLU A 173 4.02 9.35 -22.53
C GLU A 173 4.45 10.30 -21.40
N MET A 174 3.60 10.43 -20.38
CA MET A 174 3.86 11.26 -19.21
C MET A 174 4.65 10.52 -18.10
N MET A 175 5.07 9.26 -18.33
CA MET A 175 5.77 8.46 -17.32
C MET A 175 7.02 9.16 -16.79
N ALA A 176 7.85 9.71 -17.67
CA ALA A 176 9.08 10.38 -17.28
C ALA A 176 8.83 11.64 -16.46
N SER A 177 7.89 12.49 -16.91
CA SER A 177 7.55 13.74 -16.23
C SER A 177 6.85 13.51 -14.89
N GLY A 178 5.96 12.53 -14.82
CA GLY A 178 5.27 12.17 -13.57
C GLY A 178 6.24 11.61 -12.53
N ILE A 179 7.19 10.77 -12.92
CA ILE A 179 8.25 10.32 -12.00
C ILE A 179 9.12 11.50 -11.55
N ALA A 180 9.52 12.38 -12.47
CA ALA A 180 10.29 13.57 -12.11
C ALA A 180 9.54 14.44 -11.10
N GLN A 181 8.24 14.66 -11.30
CA GLN A 181 7.40 15.40 -10.35
C GLN A 181 7.29 14.70 -9.00
N ALA A 182 7.14 13.38 -8.97
CA ALA A 182 7.13 12.62 -7.70
C ALA A 182 8.46 12.75 -6.94
N LEU A 183 9.59 12.83 -7.64
CA LEU A 183 10.90 13.09 -7.05
C LEU A 183 11.02 14.53 -6.53
N ASP A 184 10.44 15.50 -7.22
CA ASP A 184 10.46 16.91 -6.81
C ASP A 184 9.67 17.17 -5.51
N TRP A 185 8.63 16.35 -5.22
CA TRP A 185 7.92 16.41 -3.93
C TRP A 185 8.81 16.08 -2.74
N MET A 186 9.89 15.37 -2.95
CA MET A 186 10.92 15.07 -1.95
C MET A 186 12.27 15.69 -2.39
N PRO A 187 12.49 16.79 -2.88
CA PRO A 187 13.65 17.32 -3.62
C PRO A 187 14.89 16.37 -3.61
N VAL A 188 14.72 15.22 -4.26
CA VAL A 188 15.72 14.15 -4.33
C VAL A 188 16.15 13.92 -5.78
N GLN A 189 17.44 13.71 -5.99
CA GLN A 189 17.95 13.35 -7.30
C GLN A 189 17.62 11.89 -7.65
N PRO A 190 17.36 11.57 -8.92
CA PRO A 190 17.04 10.20 -9.35
C PRO A 190 18.08 9.17 -8.93
N ASP A 191 19.35 9.50 -8.89
CA ASP A 191 20.46 8.63 -8.50
C ASP A 191 20.47 8.28 -7.00
N ALA A 192 19.70 8.98 -6.17
CA ALA A 192 19.52 8.61 -4.76
C ALA A 192 18.49 7.47 -4.56
N ILE A 193 17.65 7.19 -5.56
CA ILE A 193 16.65 6.11 -5.49
C ILE A 193 17.36 4.76 -5.53
N SER A 194 17.25 3.99 -4.47
CA SER A 194 17.91 2.68 -4.34
C SER A 194 17.01 1.49 -4.68
N GLY A 195 15.70 1.69 -4.79
CA GLY A 195 14.77 0.65 -5.19
C GLY A 195 13.50 1.21 -5.80
N ILE A 196 12.95 0.46 -6.77
CA ILE A 196 11.72 0.79 -7.49
C ILE A 196 10.73 -0.35 -7.28
N TRP A 197 9.59 -0.07 -6.64
CA TRP A 197 8.56 -1.04 -6.29
C TRP A 197 7.37 -0.86 -7.20
N THR A 198 7.04 -1.89 -8.00
CA THR A 198 5.94 -1.80 -8.96
C THR A 198 4.84 -2.81 -8.63
N ALA A 199 3.57 -2.40 -8.82
CA ALA A 199 2.41 -3.27 -8.69
C ALA A 199 1.28 -2.83 -9.63
N GLU A 200 0.49 -3.78 -10.13
CA GLU A 200 -0.68 -3.57 -11.03
C GLU A 200 -0.36 -2.75 -12.30
N LEU A 201 0.90 -2.59 -12.68
CA LEU A 201 1.25 -1.97 -13.96
C LEU A 201 0.81 -2.87 -15.11
N ASP A 202 0.17 -2.30 -16.11
CA ASP A 202 -0.09 -3.00 -17.35
C ASP A 202 1.18 -3.15 -18.22
N ARG A 203 1.05 -3.80 -19.35
CA ARG A 203 2.19 -4.06 -20.24
C ARG A 203 2.80 -2.77 -20.81
N GLU A 204 1.96 -1.81 -21.17
CA GLU A 204 2.38 -0.55 -21.78
C GLU A 204 3.10 0.33 -20.75
N GLN A 205 2.52 0.47 -19.55
CA GLN A 205 3.11 1.19 -18.43
C GLN A 205 4.47 0.60 -18.03
N ARG A 206 4.56 -0.74 -17.97
CA ARG A 206 5.83 -1.42 -17.67
C ARG A 206 6.87 -1.18 -18.75
N THR A 207 6.46 -1.25 -20.02
CA THR A 207 7.37 -0.98 -21.14
C THR A 207 7.85 0.47 -21.12
N ALA A 208 6.95 1.42 -20.86
CA ALA A 208 7.32 2.83 -20.73
C ALA A 208 8.33 3.04 -19.60
N LEU A 209 8.08 2.46 -18.41
CA LEU A 209 9.00 2.54 -17.27
C LEU A 209 10.39 1.97 -17.62
N LEU A 210 10.45 0.79 -18.25
CA LEU A 210 11.72 0.16 -18.62
C LEU A 210 12.46 0.93 -19.73
N SER A 211 11.74 1.72 -20.51
CA SER A 211 12.33 2.53 -21.60
C SER A 211 12.85 3.89 -21.11
N LEU A 212 12.62 4.23 -19.82
CA LEU A 212 13.10 5.48 -19.27
C LEU A 212 14.63 5.48 -19.20
N ASN A 213 15.22 6.53 -19.75
CA ASN A 213 16.65 6.80 -19.62
C ASN A 213 16.93 7.63 -18.34
N GLN A 214 16.36 7.19 -17.21
CA GLN A 214 16.55 7.85 -15.91
C GLN A 214 17.81 7.30 -15.25
N PRO A 215 18.71 8.16 -14.78
CA PRO A 215 19.90 7.75 -14.06
C PRO A 215 19.56 7.43 -12.59
N PHE A 216 18.70 6.43 -12.35
CA PHE A 216 18.58 5.86 -11.02
C PHE A 216 19.94 5.33 -10.53
N ALA A 217 20.13 5.16 -9.24
CA ALA A 217 21.37 4.60 -8.72
C ALA A 217 21.76 3.34 -9.52
N GLN A 218 23.04 3.18 -9.85
CA GLN A 218 23.53 2.03 -10.65
C GLN A 218 23.12 0.69 -10.03
N GLU A 219 22.89 0.67 -8.71
CA GLU A 219 22.47 -0.50 -7.94
C GLU A 219 20.95 -0.50 -7.66
N ALA A 220 20.20 0.46 -8.22
CA ALA A 220 18.74 0.50 -8.01
C ALA A 220 18.09 -0.77 -8.59
N LEU A 221 17.43 -1.52 -7.72
CA LEU A 221 16.75 -2.76 -8.09
C LEU A 221 15.27 -2.49 -8.33
N MET A 222 14.74 -3.04 -9.40
CA MET A 222 13.31 -3.04 -9.67
C MET A 222 12.66 -4.30 -9.10
N TYR A 223 11.61 -4.10 -8.30
CA TYR A 223 10.85 -5.17 -7.65
C TYR A 223 9.42 -5.16 -8.17
N GLU A 224 9.08 -6.12 -9.00
CA GLU A 224 7.71 -6.34 -9.47
C GLU A 224 6.94 -7.17 -8.45
N LEU A 225 6.10 -6.55 -7.63
CA LEU A 225 5.32 -7.27 -6.60
C LEU A 225 4.37 -8.29 -7.21
N ASP A 226 3.80 -8.00 -8.37
CA ASP A 226 2.90 -8.92 -9.09
C ASP A 226 3.62 -10.22 -9.49
N ALA A 227 4.93 -10.16 -9.77
CA ALA A 227 5.72 -11.34 -10.10
C ALA A 227 5.98 -12.25 -8.89
N PHE A 228 5.94 -11.69 -7.67
CA PHE A 228 6.17 -12.44 -6.44
C PHE A 228 4.87 -12.89 -5.77
N LEU A 229 3.87 -12.04 -5.74
CA LEU A 229 2.63 -12.24 -4.98
C LEU A 229 1.46 -12.62 -5.89
N GLY A 230 1.50 -12.23 -7.15
CA GLY A 230 0.34 -12.10 -8.02
C GLY A 230 -0.33 -10.73 -7.85
N ARG A 231 -1.22 -10.39 -8.76
CA ARG A 231 -1.92 -9.11 -8.76
C ARG A 231 -2.81 -8.97 -7.54
N SER A 232 -2.62 -7.93 -6.76
CA SER A 232 -3.27 -7.70 -5.47
C SER A 232 -4.48 -6.75 -5.53
N GLY A 233 -4.82 -6.23 -6.72
CA GLY A 233 -5.97 -5.34 -6.92
C GLY A 233 -5.88 -4.06 -6.08
N PRO A 234 -6.95 -3.69 -5.33
CA PRO A 234 -6.95 -2.45 -4.55
C PRO A 234 -5.85 -2.39 -3.48
N ALA A 235 -5.34 -3.51 -3.03
CA ALA A 235 -4.24 -3.54 -2.07
C ALA A 235 -2.85 -3.29 -2.69
N ALA A 236 -2.73 -3.30 -4.00
CA ALA A 236 -1.44 -3.19 -4.69
C ALA A 236 -0.65 -1.91 -4.37
N PRO A 237 -1.23 -0.69 -4.45
CA PRO A 237 -0.50 0.53 -4.13
C PRO A 237 -0.04 0.55 -2.67
N TRP A 238 -0.86 0.05 -1.76
CA TRP A 238 -0.57 0.01 -0.33
C TRP A 238 0.51 -1.01 0.03
N LEU A 239 0.53 -2.15 -0.65
CA LEU A 239 1.60 -3.14 -0.53
C LEU A 239 2.93 -2.59 -1.08
N SER A 240 2.89 -1.82 -2.17
CA SER A 240 4.08 -1.14 -2.70
C SER A 240 4.65 -0.14 -1.70
N VAL A 241 3.78 0.67 -1.09
CA VAL A 241 4.18 1.62 -0.03
C VAL A 241 4.74 0.89 1.19
N ALA A 242 4.09 -0.20 1.64
CA ALA A 242 4.59 -1.00 2.76
C ALA A 242 5.98 -1.61 2.47
N ALA A 243 6.17 -2.15 1.26
CA ALA A 243 7.45 -2.72 0.84
C ALA A 243 8.54 -1.65 0.75
N ALA A 244 8.24 -0.50 0.14
CA ALA A 244 9.12 0.64 0.06
C ALA A 244 9.48 1.20 1.45
N THR A 245 8.52 1.24 2.38
CA THR A 245 8.75 1.65 3.77
C THR A 245 9.80 0.75 4.45
N LEU A 246 9.63 -0.56 4.37
CA LEU A 246 10.59 -1.49 4.96
C LEU A 246 11.97 -1.39 4.30
N ALA A 247 12.01 -1.21 2.98
CA ALA A 247 13.26 -1.04 2.27
C ALA A 247 13.95 0.28 2.63
N ALA A 248 13.22 1.39 2.74
CA ALA A 248 13.75 2.69 3.15
C ALA A 248 14.33 2.65 4.56
N ILE A 249 13.66 1.99 5.52
CA ILE A 249 14.17 1.80 6.89
C ILE A 249 15.49 1.00 6.88
N GLN A 250 15.57 -0.05 6.05
CA GLN A 250 16.74 -0.93 6.03
C GLN A 250 17.94 -0.34 5.30
N SER A 251 17.68 0.32 4.16
CA SER A 251 18.75 0.88 3.32
C SER A 251 19.15 2.29 3.73
N GLN A 252 18.27 3.01 4.44
CA GLN A 252 18.37 4.45 4.71
C GLN A 252 18.39 5.31 3.43
N HIS A 253 17.91 4.76 2.32
CA HIS A 253 17.81 5.42 1.02
C HIS A 253 16.36 5.51 0.56
N PRO A 254 16.00 6.57 -0.20
CA PRO A 254 14.68 6.72 -0.77
C PRO A 254 14.33 5.57 -1.73
N GLN A 255 13.05 5.25 -1.75
CA GLN A 255 12.43 4.23 -2.59
C GLN A 255 11.36 4.88 -3.46
N LEU A 256 11.27 4.51 -4.72
CA LEU A 256 10.20 4.91 -5.61
C LEU A 256 9.15 3.80 -5.68
N THR A 257 7.88 4.15 -5.61
CA THR A 257 6.78 3.21 -5.90
C THR A 257 6.03 3.65 -7.14
N LEU A 258 5.65 2.69 -7.97
CA LEU A 258 4.72 2.91 -9.08
C LEU A 258 3.61 1.87 -9.00
N SER A 259 2.37 2.33 -9.00
CA SER A 259 1.21 1.44 -8.97
C SER A 259 0.21 1.83 -10.05
N GLY A 260 -0.20 0.83 -10.84
CA GLY A 260 -1.32 0.94 -11.75
C GLY A 260 -2.65 0.85 -11.00
N VAL A 261 -3.72 1.14 -11.69
CA VAL A 261 -5.09 0.99 -11.20
C VAL A 261 -5.79 -0.06 -12.03
N GLN A 262 -6.42 -1.03 -11.38
CA GLN A 262 -7.11 -2.12 -12.08
C GLN A 262 -8.20 -1.57 -13.00
N GLY A 263 -8.06 -1.80 -14.30
CA GLY A 263 -8.98 -1.30 -15.32
C GLY A 263 -8.81 0.18 -15.68
N GLY A 264 -7.84 0.88 -15.10
CA GLY A 264 -7.46 2.25 -15.44
C GLY A 264 -6.26 2.30 -16.36
N HIS A 265 -6.13 3.38 -17.13
CA HIS A 265 -4.98 3.63 -18.00
C HIS A 265 -3.92 4.54 -17.33
N TYR A 266 -4.14 4.92 -16.09
CA TYR A 266 -3.23 5.79 -15.34
C TYR A 266 -2.51 5.00 -14.24
N SER A 267 -1.44 5.57 -13.75
CA SER A 267 -0.67 5.04 -12.62
C SER A 267 -0.34 6.15 -11.63
N TRP A 268 0.14 5.75 -10.48
CA TRP A 268 0.60 6.65 -9.42
C TRP A 268 2.06 6.40 -9.13
N ALA A 269 2.82 7.46 -8.98
CA ALA A 269 4.20 7.43 -8.50
C ALA A 269 4.29 8.15 -7.14
N THR A 270 5.04 7.60 -6.20
CA THR A 270 5.37 8.30 -4.95
C THR A 270 6.72 7.84 -4.42
N VAL A 271 7.35 8.70 -3.65
CA VAL A 271 8.61 8.40 -2.96
C VAL A 271 8.33 8.08 -1.50
N VAL A 272 9.03 7.08 -0.99
CA VAL A 272 9.06 6.73 0.43
C VAL A 272 10.50 6.88 0.91
N SER A 273 10.72 7.66 1.97
CA SER A 273 12.03 7.87 2.57
C SER A 273 12.07 7.48 4.03
N SER A 274 13.25 7.17 4.55
CA SER A 274 13.46 6.95 5.98
C SER A 274 13.14 8.23 6.76
N PHE A 275 12.59 8.04 7.96
CA PHE A 275 12.45 9.14 8.90
C PHE A 275 13.75 9.26 9.72
N VAL A 276 14.41 10.40 9.62
CA VAL A 276 15.57 10.73 10.44
C VAL A 276 15.10 11.63 11.59
N SER A 277 15.28 11.17 12.81
CA SER A 277 14.92 11.98 13.98
C SER A 277 15.78 13.25 14.01
N PRO A 278 15.21 14.42 14.35
CA PRO A 278 15.99 15.66 14.51
C PRO A 278 17.13 15.55 15.52
N GLN A 279 17.09 14.55 16.43
CA GLN A 279 18.15 14.28 17.42
C GLN A 279 19.34 13.51 16.83
N GLU A 280 19.19 12.86 15.67
CA GLU A 280 20.27 12.13 15.00
C GLU A 280 20.94 12.97 13.89
N ALA A 281 20.39 14.13 13.58
CA ALA A 281 20.88 15.06 12.55
C ALA A 281 21.80 16.17 13.12
N SER A 282 22.12 16.12 14.40
CA SER A 282 23.05 17.03 15.12
C SER A 282 24.35 16.27 15.51
#